data_c646f35cb1a1647f065f5e4f19344b7f
#
_entry.id   c646f35cb1a1647f065f5e4f19344b7f
#
_cell.length_a   1.000
_cell.length_b   1.000
_cell.length_c   1.000
_cell.angle_alpha   90.00
_cell.angle_beta   90.00
_cell.angle_gamma   90.00
#
_symmetry.space_group_name_H-M   'P 1'
#
loop_
_entity.id
_entity.type
_entity.pdbx_description
1 polymer ?
#
loop_
_entity_poly.entity_id
_entity_poly.type
_entity_poly.pdbx_seq_one_letter_code
_entity_poly.pdbx_strand_id
1 'polypeptide(L)'
;EVRTAFLRHKEALQEVEALKLSVRQAQENYRIMQNRYLNQLAILTDLLDANSVLLNAELQLTNARTHVIYTYYQLQKACGRL
;
A
#
# COMPACT_ATOMS: atom_id res chain seq x y z
N GLU A 1 -7.58 20.94 15.04
CA GLU A 1 -6.40 21.73 15.26
C GLU A 1 -5.31 21.47 14.24
N VAL A 2 -4.50 22.47 13.97
CA VAL A 2 -3.42 22.41 12.97
C VAL A 2 -2.39 21.35 13.34
N ARG A 3 -2.01 21.31 14.60
CA ARG A 3 -0.98 20.36 15.07
C ARG A 3 -1.43 18.91 14.91
N THR A 4 -2.67 18.61 15.29
CA THR A 4 -3.22 17.26 15.15
C THR A 4 -3.34 16.87 13.68
N ALA A 5 -3.81 17.80 12.84
CA ALA A 5 -3.93 17.55 11.40
C ALA A 5 -2.57 17.31 10.77
N PHE A 6 -1.54 18.05 11.19
CA PHE A 6 -0.18 17.87 10.70
C PHE A 6 0.36 16.49 11.07
N LEU A 7 0.15 16.06 12.31
CA LEU A 7 0.62 14.75 12.76
C LEU A 7 -0.08 13.61 12.00
N ARG A 8 -1.37 13.74 11.77
CA ARG A 8 -2.12 12.75 11.00
C ARG A 8 -1.62 12.65 9.57
N HIS A 9 -1.33 13.80 8.98
CA HIS A 9 -0.80 13.83 7.61
C HIS A 9 0.57 13.16 7.54
N LYS A 10 1.42 13.44 8.52
CA LYS A 10 2.75 12.85 8.60
C LYS A 10 2.66 11.33 8.76
N GLU A 11 1.77 10.86 9.61
CA GLU A 11 1.56 9.42 9.81
C GLU A 11 1.04 8.75 8.53
N ALA A 12 0.14 9.42 7.83
CA ALA A 12 -0.38 8.89 6.56
C ALA A 12 0.73 8.75 5.51
N LEU A 13 1.64 9.73 5.45
CA LEU A 13 2.78 9.64 4.54
C LEU A 13 3.71 8.48 4.89
N GLN A 14 3.94 8.25 6.18
CA GLN A 14 4.77 7.13 6.64
C GLN A 14 4.11 5.80 6.30
N GLU A 15 2.79 5.71 6.43
CA GLU A 15 2.05 4.51 6.08
C GLU A 15 2.18 4.20 4.59
N VAL A 16 2.09 5.21 3.72
CA VAL A 16 2.26 5.02 2.28
C VAL A 16 3.65 4.46 1.98
N GLU A 17 4.69 4.96 2.62
CA GLU A 17 6.04 4.45 2.39
C GLU A 17 6.18 2.99 2.82
N ALA A 18 5.58 2.63 3.97
CA ALA A 18 5.59 1.24 4.45
C ALA A 18 4.84 0.33 3.48
N LEU A 19 3.70 0.77 2.97
CA LEU A 19 2.89 -0.03 2.05
C LEU A 19 3.53 -0.15 0.67
N LYS A 20 4.28 0.86 0.23
CA LYS A 20 5.07 0.74 -1.01
C LYS A 20 6.07 -0.41 -0.90
N LEU A 21 6.71 -0.54 0.24
CA LEU A 21 7.65 -1.64 0.47
C LEU A 21 6.92 -2.98 0.48
N SER A 22 5.74 -3.05 1.11
CA SER A 22 4.94 -4.26 1.12
C SER A 22 4.52 -4.68 -0.28
N VAL A 23 4.13 -3.74 -1.13
CA VAL A 23 3.78 -4.04 -2.53
C VAL A 23 5.00 -4.58 -3.27
N ARG A 24 6.15 -3.97 -3.07
CA ARG A 24 7.39 -4.42 -3.73
C ARG A 24 7.74 -5.85 -3.31
N GLN A 25 7.61 -6.17 -2.03
CA GLN A 25 7.85 -7.52 -1.52
C GLN A 25 6.85 -8.52 -2.09
N ALA A 26 5.58 -8.13 -2.18
CA ALA A 26 4.54 -8.99 -2.74
C ALA A 26 4.76 -9.24 -4.23
N GLN A 27 5.21 -8.22 -4.97
CA GLN A 27 5.55 -8.37 -6.39
C GLN A 27 6.70 -9.36 -6.58
N GLU A 28 7.73 -9.25 -5.74
CA GLU A 28 8.87 -10.15 -5.81
C GLU A 28 8.46 -11.58 -5.46
N ASN A 29 7.63 -11.75 -4.45
CA ASN A 29 7.13 -13.07 -4.09
C ASN A 29 6.29 -13.68 -5.21
N TYR A 30 5.44 -12.88 -5.85
CA TYR A 30 4.65 -13.35 -6.98
C TYR A 30 5.54 -13.79 -8.14
N ARG A 31 6.58 -13.03 -8.43
CA ARG A 31 7.52 -13.37 -9.49
C ARG A 31 8.21 -14.71 -9.21
N ILE A 32 8.63 -14.92 -7.97
CA ILE A 32 9.26 -16.18 -7.56
C ILE A 32 8.28 -17.35 -7.71
N MET A 33 7.04 -17.16 -7.24
CA MET A 33 6.02 -18.20 -7.34
C MET A 33 5.66 -18.52 -8.78
N GLN A 34 5.61 -17.50 -9.63
CA GLN A 34 5.36 -17.69 -11.05
C GLN A 34 6.45 -18.54 -11.70
N ASN A 35 7.72 -18.27 -11.37
CA ASN A 35 8.83 -19.06 -11.86
C ASN A 35 8.76 -20.51 -11.38
N ARG A 36 8.42 -20.70 -10.11
CA ARG A 36 8.27 -22.06 -9.55
C ARG A 36 7.13 -22.82 -10.24
N TYR A 37 6.03 -22.13 -10.49
CA TYR A 37 4.90 -22.76 -11.16
C TYR A 37 5.28 -23.19 -12.58
N LEU A 38 5.98 -22.32 -13.31
CA LEU A 38 6.40 -22.64 -14.67
C LEU A 38 7.40 -23.80 -14.70
N ASN A 39 8.16 -23.99 -13.65
CA ASN A 39 9.11 -25.10 -13.52
C ASN A 39 8.52 -26.30 -12.79
N GLN A 40 7.20 -26.31 -12.58
CA GLN A 40 6.47 -27.39 -11.92
C GLN A 40 6.90 -27.65 -10.48
N LEU A 41 7.46 -26.61 -9.81
CA LEU A 41 7.88 -26.70 -8.41
C LEU A 41 6.83 -26.16 -7.45
N ALA A 42 5.73 -25.61 -7.98
CA ALA A 42 4.61 -25.11 -7.19
C ALA A 42 3.31 -25.40 -7.92
N ILE A 43 2.22 -25.50 -7.17
CA ILE A 43 0.91 -25.75 -7.74
C ILE A 43 0.19 -24.43 -8.02
N LEU A 44 -0.85 -24.48 -8.84
CA LEU A 44 -1.62 -23.31 -9.23
C LEU A 44 -2.19 -22.56 -8.02
N THR A 45 -2.63 -23.27 -7.00
CA THR A 45 -3.16 -22.66 -5.78
C THR A 45 -2.13 -21.72 -5.13
N ASP A 46 -0.85 -22.14 -5.10
CA ASP A 46 0.22 -21.31 -4.53
C ASP A 46 0.40 -20.02 -5.33
N LEU A 47 0.31 -20.11 -6.66
CA LEU A 47 0.41 -18.95 -7.52
C LEU A 47 -0.76 -17.99 -7.31
N LEU A 48 -1.98 -18.55 -7.20
CA LEU A 48 -3.18 -17.74 -6.97
C LEU A 48 -3.13 -17.06 -5.60
N ASP A 49 -2.62 -17.74 -4.58
CA ASP A 49 -2.43 -17.13 -3.26
C ASP A 49 -1.47 -15.96 -3.31
N ALA A 50 -0.34 -16.12 -4.01
CA ALA A 50 0.62 -15.03 -4.16
C ALA A 50 0.01 -13.84 -4.92
N ASN A 51 -0.81 -14.12 -5.93
CA ASN A 51 -1.52 -13.07 -6.66
C ASN A 51 -2.51 -12.32 -5.75
N SER A 52 -3.22 -13.05 -4.89
CA SER A 52 -4.17 -12.44 -3.95
C SER A 52 -3.45 -11.52 -2.96
N VAL A 53 -2.29 -11.95 -2.45
CA VAL A 53 -1.48 -11.13 -1.55
C VAL A 53 -1.03 -9.86 -2.25
N LEU A 54 -0.60 -9.96 -3.50
CA LEU A 54 -0.18 -8.79 -4.29
C LEU A 54 -1.34 -7.83 -4.48
N LEU A 55 -2.51 -8.32 -4.87
CA LEU A 55 -3.68 -7.48 -5.09
C LEU A 55 -4.12 -6.78 -3.81
N ASN A 56 -4.08 -7.48 -2.67
CA ASN A 56 -4.41 -6.87 -1.38
C ASN A 56 -3.42 -5.77 -1.02
N ALA A 57 -2.13 -6.01 -1.24
CA ALA A 57 -1.10 -5.01 -0.96
C ALA A 57 -1.30 -3.76 -1.81
N GLU A 58 -1.62 -3.92 -3.09
CA GLU A 58 -1.88 -2.81 -3.99
C GLU A 58 -3.12 -2.04 -3.58
N LEU A 59 -4.17 -2.75 -3.15
CA LEU A 59 -5.40 -2.10 -2.68
C LEU A 59 -5.14 -1.29 -1.41
N GLN A 60 -4.37 -1.85 -0.47
CA GLN A 60 -4.01 -1.14 0.75
C GLN A 60 -3.20 0.13 0.44
N LEU A 61 -2.28 0.04 -0.53
CA LEU A 61 -1.51 1.21 -0.93
C LEU A 61 -2.41 2.28 -1.55
N THR A 62 -3.35 1.89 -2.39
CA THR A 62 -4.30 2.82 -3.00
C THR A 62 -5.13 3.51 -1.92
N ASN A 63 -5.62 2.76 -0.94
CA ASN A 63 -6.39 3.31 0.16
C ASN A 63 -5.55 4.28 1.00
N ALA A 64 -4.28 3.94 1.23
CA ALA A 64 -3.39 4.81 1.99
C ALA A 64 -3.09 6.12 1.25
N ARG A 65 -2.95 6.06 -0.08
CA ARG A 65 -2.78 7.27 -0.89
C ARG A 65 -4.00 8.17 -0.82
N THR A 66 -5.18 7.58 -0.87
CA THR A 66 -6.43 8.32 -0.72
C THR A 66 -6.48 8.99 0.66
N HIS A 67 -6.06 8.28 1.69
CA HIS A 67 -6.01 8.82 3.05
C HIS A 67 -5.04 10.00 3.15
N VAL A 68 -3.89 9.93 2.48
CA VAL A 68 -2.94 11.04 2.43
C VAL A 68 -3.60 12.29 1.82
N ILE A 69 -4.33 12.12 0.72
CA ILE A 69 -5.03 13.24 0.08
C ILE A 69 -6.06 13.83 1.05
N TYR A 70 -6.80 12.97 1.72
CA TYR A 70 -7.81 13.40 2.69
C TYR A 70 -7.18 14.20 3.84
N THR A 71 -6.09 13.69 4.42
CA THR A 71 -5.42 14.39 5.51
C THR A 71 -4.78 15.70 5.06
N TYR A 72 -4.33 15.76 3.81
CA TYR A 72 -3.81 17.00 3.23
C TYR A 72 -4.89 18.07 3.20
N TYR A 73 -6.09 17.72 2.73
CA TYR A 73 -7.20 18.67 2.70
C TYR A 73 -7.62 19.07 4.11
N GLN A 74 -7.60 18.16 5.06
CA GLN A 74 -7.89 18.49 6.45
C GLN A 74 -6.88 19.48 7.01
N LEU A 75 -5.61 19.30 6.68
CA LEU A 75 -4.56 20.21 7.11
C LEU A 75 -4.74 21.60 6.49
N GLN A 76 -5.08 21.66 5.20
CA GLN A 76 -5.35 22.93 4.52
C GLN A 76 -6.53 23.65 5.17
N LYS A 77 -7.59 22.92 5.47
CA LYS A 77 -8.77 23.47 6.09
C LYS A 77 -8.47 23.99 7.51
N ALA A 78 -7.68 23.24 8.28
CA ALA A 78 -7.30 23.65 9.63
C ALA A 78 -6.43 24.92 9.62
N CYS A 79 -5.67 25.11 8.54
CA CYS A 79 -4.86 26.32 8.36
C CYS A 79 -5.66 27.50 7.78
N GLY A 80 -6.95 27.28 7.48
CA GLY A 80 -7.79 28.34 6.95
C GLY A 80 -7.50 28.72 5.50
N ARG A 81 -6.94 27.81 4.72
CA ARG A 81 -6.56 28.08 3.32
C ARG A 81 -7.62 27.66 2.30
N LEU A 82 -8.67 27.02 2.75
CA LEU A 82 -9.75 26.59 1.85
C LEU A 82 -11.04 27.43 2.02
#